data_2ca72cc90b75aa212448d9c38b01f89b
#
_entry.id   2ca72cc90b75aa212448d9c38b01f89b
#
_cell.length_a   1.000
_cell.length_b   1.000
_cell.length_c   1.000
_cell.angle_alpha   90.00
_cell.angle_beta   90.00
_cell.angle_gamma   90.00
#
_symmetry.space_group_name_H-M   'P 1'
#
loop_
_entity.id
_entity.type
_entity.pdbx_description
1 polymer ?
#
loop_
_entity_poly.entity_id
_entity_poly.type
_entity_poly.pdbx_seq_one_letter_code
_entity_poly.pdbx_strand_id
1 'polypeptide(L)'
;MDKPKFESQSSIEKLVSLMTMLRDKDFGCPWDLEQSFVSLVPYTLEEVYEVVDAIEKQDMVELEDELGDLLFQVVFYAQIAKEQGFFKFDDVANGIINKLVRRHPHVFHEGKVTSFGSKPEISAAEVVINWEAIKDIEKAEKKSKYDGVNQSEQPDSILDDVPRASPALERAIKLQKRAARVGFDWDAIGPVLAKLKEEVIELEEAISNKDSDAMQSELGDVLFAAVNVARHTDMHPEVALRQSNSRFENRFKWIESSLAEQGKMVNEVDLGQLNRLWEQAKEKGL
;
A
#
# COMPACT_ATOMS: atom_id res chain seq x y z
N MET A 1 -38.78 18.68 0.57
CA MET A 1 -37.99 17.47 0.29
C MET A 1 -38.37 16.44 1.32
N ASP A 2 -38.96 15.32 0.88
CA ASP A 2 -39.19 14.20 1.79
C ASP A 2 -37.82 13.73 2.31
N LYS A 3 -37.61 13.83 3.62
CA LYS A 3 -36.43 13.23 4.27
C LYS A 3 -36.45 11.74 3.91
N PRO A 4 -35.43 11.19 3.25
CA PRO A 4 -35.38 9.77 3.05
C PRO A 4 -35.56 9.12 4.39
N LYS A 5 -36.32 8.00 4.44
CA LYS A 5 -36.51 7.24 5.69
C LYS A 5 -35.14 6.63 6.04
N PHE A 6 -34.30 7.44 6.67
CA PHE A 6 -32.93 7.09 7.08
C PHE A 6 -32.89 5.73 7.79
N GLU A 7 -33.88 5.48 8.64
CA GLU A 7 -33.97 4.24 9.43
C GLU A 7 -34.19 2.97 8.60
N SER A 8 -34.78 3.08 7.40
CA SER A 8 -35.05 1.93 6.52
C SER A 8 -33.93 1.63 5.51
N GLN A 9 -32.89 2.43 5.47
CA GLN A 9 -31.74 2.26 4.59
C GLN A 9 -30.78 1.21 5.15
N SER A 10 -30.03 0.54 4.27
CA SER A 10 -28.86 -0.27 4.64
C SER A 10 -27.75 0.62 5.24
N SER A 11 -26.82 0.03 5.97
CA SER A 11 -25.73 0.80 6.62
C SER A 11 -24.92 1.63 5.61
N ILE A 12 -24.65 1.08 4.42
CA ILE A 12 -23.91 1.80 3.39
C ILE A 12 -24.75 2.96 2.79
N GLU A 13 -26.04 2.78 2.59
CA GLU A 13 -26.92 3.86 2.12
C GLU A 13 -27.02 4.97 3.18
N LYS A 14 -27.04 4.61 4.48
CA LYS A 14 -26.99 5.57 5.57
C LYS A 14 -25.71 6.37 5.56
N LEU A 15 -24.57 5.72 5.38
CA LEU A 15 -23.26 6.39 5.32
C LEU A 15 -23.19 7.38 4.14
N VAL A 16 -23.65 7.00 2.95
CA VAL A 16 -23.71 7.87 1.77
C VAL A 16 -24.68 9.04 2.01
N SER A 17 -25.81 8.80 2.66
CA SER A 17 -26.77 9.84 3.02
C SER A 17 -26.21 10.81 4.06
N LEU A 18 -25.51 10.29 5.07
CA LEU A 18 -24.84 11.10 6.09
C LEU A 18 -23.80 12.03 5.47
N MET A 19 -22.98 11.51 4.57
CA MET A 19 -21.96 12.32 3.88
C MET A 19 -22.60 13.43 3.04
N THR A 20 -23.74 13.16 2.41
CA THR A 20 -24.49 14.20 1.70
C THR A 20 -25.00 15.29 2.66
N MET A 21 -25.40 14.92 3.89
CA MET A 21 -25.81 15.87 4.94
C MET A 21 -24.63 16.67 5.47
N LEU A 22 -23.50 16.03 5.73
CA LEU A 22 -22.28 16.71 6.21
C LEU A 22 -21.76 17.75 5.18
N ARG A 23 -21.99 17.53 3.91
CA ARG A 23 -21.62 18.45 2.83
C ARG A 23 -22.81 19.26 2.27
N ASP A 24 -23.89 19.38 3.03
CA ASP A 24 -24.98 20.29 2.67
C ASP A 24 -24.53 21.76 2.86
N LYS A 25 -24.78 22.59 1.85
CA LYS A 25 -24.27 23.98 1.81
C LYS A 25 -24.86 24.89 2.87
N ASP A 26 -26.07 24.57 3.33
CA ASP A 26 -26.80 25.41 4.30
C ASP A 26 -26.70 24.89 5.75
N PHE A 27 -26.62 23.56 5.89
CA PHE A 27 -26.74 22.89 7.21
C PHE A 27 -25.58 21.92 7.50
N GLY A 28 -24.64 21.75 6.60
CA GLY A 28 -23.52 20.80 6.73
C GLY A 28 -22.42 21.30 7.67
N CYS A 29 -21.39 20.49 7.80
CA CYS A 29 -20.22 20.80 8.60
C CYS A 29 -19.27 21.72 7.80
N PRO A 30 -18.87 22.88 8.34
CA PRO A 30 -17.97 23.80 7.64
C PRO A 30 -16.65 23.16 7.23
N TRP A 31 -16.08 22.30 8.07
CA TRP A 31 -14.82 21.61 7.77
C TRP A 31 -14.96 20.66 6.57
N ASP A 32 -16.05 19.84 6.57
CA ASP A 32 -16.31 18.91 5.48
C ASP A 32 -16.54 19.65 4.15
N LEU A 33 -17.19 20.82 4.18
CA LEU A 33 -17.45 21.64 3.00
C LEU A 33 -16.18 22.20 2.36
N GLU A 34 -15.15 22.50 3.14
CA GLU A 34 -13.87 23.02 2.65
C GLU A 34 -12.98 21.93 2.01
N GLN A 35 -13.31 20.65 2.23
CA GLN A 35 -12.47 19.57 1.72
C GLN A 35 -12.55 19.41 0.20
N SER A 36 -11.39 19.07 -0.37
CA SER A 36 -11.16 18.76 -1.79
C SER A 36 -10.51 17.39 -1.95
N PHE A 37 -10.41 16.87 -3.19
CA PHE A 37 -9.66 15.63 -3.45
C PHE A 37 -8.23 15.69 -2.89
N VAL A 38 -7.55 16.83 -3.04
CA VAL A 38 -6.16 16.99 -2.64
C VAL A 38 -6.02 17.09 -1.12
N SER A 39 -6.91 17.84 -0.45
CA SER A 39 -6.84 18.02 1.00
C SER A 39 -7.12 16.75 1.79
N LEU A 40 -7.84 15.78 1.20
CA LEU A 40 -8.13 14.48 1.83
C LEU A 40 -7.01 13.45 1.67
N VAL A 41 -6.03 13.67 0.78
CA VAL A 41 -4.95 12.69 0.56
C VAL A 41 -4.18 12.32 1.85
N PRO A 42 -3.77 13.28 2.71
CA PRO A 42 -3.09 12.95 3.96
C PRO A 42 -3.92 12.04 4.87
N TYR A 43 -5.19 12.34 5.07
CA TYR A 43 -6.10 11.53 5.90
C TYR A 43 -6.27 10.11 5.34
N THR A 44 -6.47 9.97 4.01
CA THR A 44 -6.57 8.64 3.39
C THR A 44 -5.32 7.79 3.63
N LEU A 45 -4.12 8.40 3.62
CA LEU A 45 -2.87 7.69 3.92
C LEU A 45 -2.78 7.31 5.40
N GLU A 46 -3.24 8.18 6.29
CA GLU A 46 -3.34 7.93 7.74
C GLU A 46 -4.20 6.71 8.01
N GLU A 47 -5.46 6.68 7.55
CA GLU A 47 -6.37 5.54 7.73
C GLU A 47 -5.79 4.22 7.16
N VAL A 48 -5.11 4.27 6.02
CA VAL A 48 -4.45 3.08 5.47
C VAL A 48 -3.37 2.55 6.42
N TYR A 49 -2.58 3.43 7.04
CA TYR A 49 -1.53 3.02 7.98
C TYR A 49 -2.11 2.56 9.31
N GLU A 50 -3.22 3.12 9.78
CA GLU A 50 -3.93 2.70 11.00
C GLU A 50 -4.56 1.31 10.83
N VAL A 51 -5.18 1.03 9.68
CA VAL A 51 -5.60 -0.35 9.31
C VAL A 51 -4.43 -1.32 9.37
N VAL A 52 -3.26 -0.95 8.84
CA VAL A 52 -2.08 -1.83 8.86
C VAL A 52 -1.57 -2.04 10.29
N ASP A 53 -1.56 -0.99 11.10
CA ASP A 53 -1.13 -1.03 12.51
C ASP A 53 -2.05 -1.93 13.36
N ALA A 54 -3.36 -1.80 13.21
CA ALA A 54 -4.35 -2.66 13.87
C ALA A 54 -4.16 -4.14 13.49
N ILE A 55 -3.87 -4.45 12.22
CA ILE A 55 -3.55 -5.80 11.76
C ILE A 55 -2.27 -6.33 12.42
N GLU A 56 -1.21 -5.52 12.47
CA GLU A 56 0.08 -5.91 13.06
C GLU A 56 -0.03 -6.16 14.57
N LYS A 57 -0.86 -5.38 15.27
CA LYS A 57 -1.18 -5.56 16.69
C LYS A 57 -2.16 -6.71 16.96
N GLN A 58 -2.80 -7.25 15.92
CA GLN A 58 -3.89 -8.22 16.01
C GLN A 58 -5.09 -7.69 16.82
N ASP A 59 -5.30 -6.39 16.81
CA ASP A 59 -6.43 -5.73 17.45
C ASP A 59 -7.63 -5.67 16.49
N MET A 60 -8.58 -6.59 16.69
CA MET A 60 -9.77 -6.69 15.83
C MET A 60 -10.80 -5.61 16.09
N VAL A 61 -10.78 -4.98 17.26
CA VAL A 61 -11.69 -3.86 17.59
C VAL A 61 -11.20 -2.60 16.88
N GLU A 62 -9.93 -2.29 16.99
CA GLU A 62 -9.28 -1.20 16.27
C GLU A 62 -9.42 -1.41 14.75
N LEU A 63 -9.18 -2.63 14.25
CA LEU A 63 -9.32 -2.93 12.82
C LEU A 63 -10.73 -2.67 12.28
N GLU A 64 -11.79 -2.93 13.08
CA GLU A 64 -13.17 -2.62 12.67
C GLU A 64 -13.38 -1.12 12.53
N ASP A 65 -12.83 -0.32 13.45
CA ASP A 65 -12.92 1.14 13.47
C ASP A 65 -12.17 1.74 12.27
N GLU A 66 -10.91 1.37 12.09
CA GLU A 66 -10.05 1.87 11.00
C GLU A 66 -10.56 1.50 9.58
N LEU A 67 -11.16 0.31 9.44
CA LEU A 67 -11.85 -0.04 8.19
C LEU A 67 -13.09 0.82 7.96
N GLY A 68 -13.76 1.28 9.02
CA GLY A 68 -14.85 2.23 8.96
C GLY A 68 -14.37 3.59 8.44
N ASP A 69 -13.26 4.11 8.97
CA ASP A 69 -12.68 5.38 8.58
C ASP A 69 -12.13 5.34 7.15
N LEU A 70 -11.48 4.27 6.76
CA LEU A 70 -11.07 4.07 5.36
C LEU A 70 -12.27 4.01 4.41
N LEU A 71 -13.37 3.35 4.79
CA LEU A 71 -14.62 3.35 4.02
C LEU A 71 -15.23 4.75 3.93
N PHE A 72 -15.18 5.52 5.02
CA PHE A 72 -15.62 6.91 5.05
C PHE A 72 -14.83 7.77 4.04
N GLN A 73 -13.51 7.62 3.93
CA GLN A 73 -12.70 8.30 2.92
C GLN A 73 -13.22 8.01 1.50
N VAL A 74 -13.54 6.75 1.18
CA VAL A 74 -14.08 6.37 -0.14
C VAL A 74 -15.41 7.07 -0.41
N VAL A 75 -16.31 7.12 0.58
CA VAL A 75 -17.62 7.78 0.44
C VAL A 75 -17.46 9.29 0.30
N PHE A 76 -16.50 9.88 1.02
CA PHE A 76 -16.20 11.31 0.94
C PHE A 76 -15.73 11.71 -0.46
N TYR A 77 -14.74 11.01 -1.01
CA TYR A 77 -14.30 11.23 -2.40
C TYR A 77 -15.44 11.09 -3.39
N ALA A 78 -16.29 10.07 -3.22
CA ALA A 78 -17.44 9.85 -4.12
C ALA A 78 -18.46 10.97 -4.02
N GLN A 79 -18.66 11.58 -2.84
CA GLN A 79 -19.55 12.72 -2.68
C GLN A 79 -18.99 13.98 -3.35
N ILE A 80 -17.70 14.29 -3.19
CA ILE A 80 -17.03 15.40 -3.88
C ILE A 80 -17.15 15.21 -5.40
N ALA A 81 -16.90 14.01 -5.89
CA ALA A 81 -17.02 13.69 -7.32
C ALA A 81 -18.45 13.90 -7.84
N LYS A 82 -19.46 13.50 -7.06
CA LYS A 82 -20.89 13.71 -7.38
C LYS A 82 -21.24 15.19 -7.45
N GLU A 83 -20.75 16.01 -6.54
CA GLU A 83 -20.96 17.45 -6.52
C GLU A 83 -20.36 18.16 -7.74
N GLN A 84 -19.25 17.62 -8.25
CA GLN A 84 -18.58 18.09 -9.46
C GLN A 84 -19.12 17.45 -10.75
N GLY A 85 -20.10 16.55 -10.66
CA GLY A 85 -20.73 15.91 -11.81
C GLY A 85 -19.90 14.82 -12.49
N PHE A 86 -18.88 14.25 -11.81
CA PHE A 86 -18.03 13.22 -12.38
C PHE A 86 -18.61 11.80 -12.21
N PHE A 87 -18.79 11.35 -10.98
CA PHE A 87 -19.33 10.03 -10.63
C PHE A 87 -19.88 10.04 -9.19
N LYS A 88 -20.60 9.01 -8.81
CA LYS A 88 -21.15 8.81 -7.46
C LYS A 88 -20.66 7.49 -6.87
N PHE A 89 -20.97 7.23 -5.60
CA PHE A 89 -20.58 6.02 -4.89
C PHE A 89 -21.00 4.72 -5.58
N ASP A 90 -22.22 4.68 -6.14
CA ASP A 90 -22.69 3.50 -6.88
C ASP A 90 -21.80 3.19 -8.10
N ASP A 91 -21.27 4.22 -8.76
CA ASP A 91 -20.39 4.04 -9.92
C ASP A 91 -19.06 3.41 -9.49
N VAL A 92 -18.52 3.84 -8.32
CA VAL A 92 -17.33 3.23 -7.71
C VAL A 92 -17.60 1.77 -7.36
N ALA A 93 -18.70 1.48 -6.67
CA ALA A 93 -19.10 0.14 -6.27
C ALA A 93 -19.32 -0.77 -7.48
N ASN A 94 -20.08 -0.33 -8.48
CA ASN A 94 -20.32 -1.09 -9.71
C ASN A 94 -19.02 -1.30 -10.51
N GLY A 95 -18.13 -0.32 -10.53
CA GLY A 95 -16.82 -0.42 -11.17
C GLY A 95 -15.99 -1.57 -10.60
N ILE A 96 -15.91 -1.67 -9.27
CA ILE A 96 -15.17 -2.77 -8.63
C ILE A 96 -15.89 -4.12 -8.77
N ILE A 97 -17.22 -4.17 -8.67
CA ILE A 97 -18.02 -5.39 -8.90
C ILE A 97 -17.71 -5.96 -10.29
N ASN A 98 -17.87 -5.15 -11.33
CA ASN A 98 -17.62 -5.56 -12.72
C ASN A 98 -16.17 -6.02 -12.92
N LYS A 99 -15.21 -5.33 -12.32
CA LYS A 99 -13.80 -5.71 -12.36
C LYS A 99 -13.56 -7.07 -11.70
N LEU A 100 -14.14 -7.32 -10.52
CA LEU A 100 -13.97 -8.57 -9.79
C LEU A 100 -14.59 -9.74 -10.56
N VAL A 101 -15.81 -9.58 -11.08
CA VAL A 101 -16.48 -10.61 -11.89
C VAL A 101 -15.62 -10.96 -13.11
N ARG A 102 -15.14 -9.98 -13.85
CA ARG A 102 -14.30 -10.20 -15.03
C ARG A 102 -12.96 -10.86 -14.71
N ARG A 103 -12.33 -10.50 -13.59
CA ARG A 103 -11.02 -11.04 -13.18
C ARG A 103 -11.09 -12.41 -12.52
N HIS A 104 -12.28 -12.94 -12.26
CA HIS A 104 -12.48 -14.25 -11.66
C HIS A 104 -13.32 -15.18 -12.58
N PRO A 105 -12.89 -15.42 -13.84
CA PRO A 105 -13.63 -16.26 -14.77
C PRO A 105 -13.75 -17.71 -14.29
N HIS A 106 -12.85 -18.15 -13.42
CA HIS A 106 -12.89 -19.47 -12.77
C HIS A 106 -13.99 -19.58 -11.68
N VAL A 107 -14.53 -18.44 -11.22
CA VAL A 107 -15.66 -18.37 -10.27
C VAL A 107 -16.95 -17.94 -10.99
N PHE A 108 -16.82 -16.98 -11.90
CA PHE A 108 -17.93 -16.36 -12.63
C PHE A 108 -17.79 -16.67 -14.13
N HIS A 109 -18.24 -17.86 -14.54
CA HIS A 109 -18.18 -18.28 -15.94
C HIS A 109 -18.89 -17.27 -16.85
N GLU A 110 -18.30 -17.01 -18.00
CA GLU A 110 -18.80 -16.00 -18.96
C GLU A 110 -18.99 -14.57 -18.37
N GLY A 111 -18.33 -14.25 -17.26
CA GLY A 111 -18.47 -12.97 -16.60
C GLY A 111 -19.86 -12.73 -15.97
N LYS A 112 -20.57 -13.78 -15.60
CA LYS A 112 -21.93 -13.70 -15.03
C LYS A 112 -21.94 -14.18 -13.57
N VAL A 113 -22.43 -13.34 -12.65
CA VAL A 113 -22.61 -13.69 -11.24
C VAL A 113 -23.56 -14.90 -11.06
N THR A 114 -24.52 -15.04 -11.97
CA THR A 114 -25.49 -16.16 -11.97
C THR A 114 -24.86 -17.52 -12.23
N SER A 115 -23.61 -17.58 -12.69
CA SER A 115 -22.88 -18.84 -12.90
C SER A 115 -22.11 -19.32 -11.66
N PHE A 116 -22.18 -18.59 -10.55
CA PHE A 116 -21.60 -19.00 -9.27
C PHE A 116 -22.16 -20.33 -8.78
N GLY A 117 -21.30 -21.20 -8.26
CA GLY A 117 -21.71 -22.50 -7.67
C GLY A 117 -20.92 -23.71 -8.18
N SER A 118 -20.01 -23.52 -9.14
CA SER A 118 -19.08 -24.57 -9.59
C SER A 118 -17.74 -24.45 -8.85
N LYS A 119 -17.18 -25.57 -8.41
CA LYS A 119 -15.85 -25.57 -7.78
C LYS A 119 -14.80 -25.24 -8.84
N PRO A 120 -13.93 -24.23 -8.62
CA PRO A 120 -12.85 -23.94 -9.54
C PRO A 120 -11.84 -25.11 -9.59
N GLU A 121 -11.49 -25.57 -10.79
CA GLU A 121 -10.43 -26.55 -11.02
C GLU A 121 -9.10 -25.84 -11.39
N ILE A 122 -8.69 -24.88 -10.55
CA ILE A 122 -7.52 -24.03 -10.79
C ILE A 122 -6.78 -23.76 -9.48
N SER A 123 -5.47 -23.78 -9.50
CA SER A 123 -4.62 -23.44 -8.36
C SER A 123 -4.50 -21.92 -8.16
N ALA A 124 -4.14 -21.49 -6.96
CA ALA A 124 -3.90 -20.07 -6.66
C ALA A 124 -2.80 -19.44 -7.56
N ALA A 125 -1.77 -20.21 -7.92
CA ALA A 125 -0.71 -19.75 -8.82
C ALA A 125 -1.24 -19.47 -10.24
N GLU A 126 -2.07 -20.38 -10.78
CA GLU A 126 -2.71 -20.18 -12.09
C GLU A 126 -3.68 -19.00 -12.08
N VAL A 127 -4.37 -18.76 -10.96
CA VAL A 127 -5.22 -17.55 -10.79
C VAL A 127 -4.40 -16.29 -10.95
N VAL A 128 -3.22 -16.20 -10.34
CA VAL A 128 -2.33 -15.03 -10.44
C VAL A 128 -1.88 -14.80 -11.88
N ILE A 129 -1.51 -15.86 -12.61
CA ILE A 129 -1.11 -15.78 -14.02
C ILE A 129 -2.28 -15.25 -14.87
N ASN A 130 -3.48 -15.79 -14.68
CA ASN A 130 -4.67 -15.35 -15.40
C ASN A 130 -5.02 -13.88 -15.09
N TRP A 131 -4.87 -13.44 -13.86
CA TRP A 131 -5.10 -12.04 -13.49
C TRP A 131 -4.15 -11.08 -14.22
N GLU A 132 -2.89 -11.45 -14.37
CA GLU A 132 -1.93 -10.62 -15.09
C GLU A 132 -2.30 -10.51 -16.58
N ALA A 133 -2.66 -11.62 -17.22
CA ALA A 133 -3.12 -11.61 -18.62
C ALA A 133 -4.39 -10.74 -18.79
N ILE A 134 -5.36 -10.85 -17.88
CA ILE A 134 -6.58 -10.03 -17.92
C ILE A 134 -6.25 -8.54 -17.73
N LYS A 135 -5.33 -8.20 -16.82
CA LYS A 135 -4.90 -6.80 -16.61
C LYS A 135 -4.24 -6.20 -17.86
N ASP A 136 -3.48 -7.00 -18.60
CA ASP A 136 -2.83 -6.53 -19.82
C ASP A 136 -3.86 -6.26 -20.93
N ILE A 137 -4.90 -7.09 -21.06
CA ILE A 137 -6.05 -6.83 -21.95
C ILE A 137 -6.79 -5.54 -21.52
N GLU A 138 -7.10 -5.38 -20.24
CA GLU A 138 -7.77 -4.19 -19.70
C GLU A 138 -6.99 -2.89 -20.00
N LYS A 139 -5.67 -2.95 -19.98
CA LYS A 139 -4.80 -1.83 -20.33
C LYS A 139 -4.87 -1.49 -21.80
N ALA A 140 -4.80 -2.49 -22.67
CA ALA A 140 -4.92 -2.29 -24.12
C ALA A 140 -6.28 -1.65 -24.47
N GLU A 141 -7.37 -2.11 -23.85
CA GLU A 141 -8.70 -1.53 -24.03
C GLU A 141 -8.81 -0.08 -23.51
N LYS A 142 -8.21 0.23 -22.36
CA LYS A 142 -8.18 1.59 -21.84
C LYS A 142 -7.38 2.52 -22.77
N LYS A 143 -6.21 2.07 -23.21
CA LYS A 143 -5.36 2.83 -24.13
C LYS A 143 -6.12 3.18 -25.40
N SER A 144 -6.82 2.23 -26.03
CA SER A 144 -7.61 2.48 -27.25
C SER A 144 -8.76 3.49 -27.06
N LYS A 145 -9.28 3.63 -25.84
CA LYS A 145 -10.33 4.63 -25.49
C LYS A 145 -9.77 6.04 -25.26
N TYR A 146 -8.49 6.16 -24.89
CA TYR A 146 -7.84 7.44 -24.59
C TYR A 146 -6.96 7.97 -25.73
N ASP A 147 -6.63 7.15 -26.75
CA ASP A 147 -5.81 7.54 -27.91
C ASP A 147 -6.38 8.68 -28.78
N GLY A 148 -7.55 9.19 -28.42
CA GLY A 148 -8.17 10.36 -29.07
C GLY A 148 -7.74 11.74 -28.52
N VAL A 149 -6.99 11.81 -27.41
CA VAL A 149 -6.80 13.09 -26.68
C VAL A 149 -5.35 13.54 -26.52
N ASN A 150 -4.35 12.65 -26.53
CA ASN A 150 -2.93 13.04 -26.44
C ASN A 150 -2.03 12.06 -27.18
N GLN A 151 -1.67 12.37 -28.41
CA GLN A 151 -0.55 11.74 -29.11
C GLN A 151 0.77 12.35 -28.60
N SER A 152 1.40 11.72 -27.60
CA SER A 152 2.83 11.93 -27.40
C SER A 152 3.60 11.10 -28.45
N GLU A 153 4.47 11.73 -29.23
CA GLU A 153 5.29 11.07 -30.27
C GLU A 153 6.34 10.07 -29.69
N GLN A 154 6.42 9.91 -28.37
CA GLN A 154 7.34 8.97 -27.73
C GLN A 154 6.63 7.65 -27.42
N PRO A 155 7.27 6.49 -27.71
CA PRO A 155 6.72 5.20 -27.32
C PRO A 155 6.56 5.13 -25.79
N ASP A 156 5.39 4.69 -25.31
CA ASP A 156 5.12 4.53 -23.89
C ASP A 156 6.13 3.56 -23.27
N SER A 157 6.71 3.97 -22.17
CA SER A 157 7.55 3.08 -21.36
C SER A 157 6.68 2.06 -20.63
N ILE A 158 7.15 0.82 -20.54
CA ILE A 158 6.52 -0.23 -19.69
C ILE A 158 6.46 0.18 -18.21
N LEU A 159 7.20 1.23 -17.83
CA LEU A 159 7.28 1.74 -16.47
C LEU A 159 6.30 2.90 -16.19
N ASP A 160 5.65 3.46 -17.21
CA ASP A 160 4.78 4.66 -17.08
C ASP A 160 3.57 4.42 -16.17
N ASP A 161 3.10 3.17 -16.07
CA ASP A 161 2.00 2.79 -15.19
C ASP A 161 2.36 2.70 -13.70
N VAL A 162 3.62 2.88 -13.33
CA VAL A 162 4.02 2.82 -11.93
C VAL A 162 3.85 4.20 -11.29
N PRO A 163 2.85 4.40 -10.40
CA PRO A 163 2.56 5.71 -9.86
C PRO A 163 3.76 6.32 -9.15
N ARG A 164 4.06 7.58 -9.46
CA ARG A 164 5.18 8.30 -8.82
C ARG A 164 4.93 8.60 -7.34
N ALA A 165 3.66 8.72 -6.94
CA ALA A 165 3.25 8.98 -5.56
C ALA A 165 3.28 7.74 -4.65
N SER A 166 3.59 6.54 -5.19
CA SER A 166 3.74 5.35 -4.34
C SER A 166 4.93 5.51 -3.38
N PRO A 167 4.85 4.98 -2.13
CA PRO A 167 6.00 4.87 -1.24
C PRO A 167 7.20 4.24 -1.95
N ALA A 168 8.42 4.65 -1.58
CA ALA A 168 9.62 4.34 -2.37
C ALA A 168 9.87 2.82 -2.52
N LEU A 169 9.74 2.04 -1.44
CA LEU A 169 9.92 0.58 -1.50
C LEU A 169 8.85 -0.09 -2.36
N GLU A 170 7.59 0.36 -2.24
CA GLU A 170 6.47 -0.09 -3.07
C GLU A 170 6.69 0.22 -4.56
N ARG A 171 7.22 1.41 -4.83
CA ARG A 171 7.52 1.82 -6.19
C ARG A 171 8.66 0.99 -6.76
N ALA A 172 9.73 0.78 -6.01
CA ALA A 172 10.89 -0.01 -6.43
C ALA A 172 10.49 -1.45 -6.80
N ILE A 173 9.72 -2.15 -5.96
CA ILE A 173 9.27 -3.52 -6.28
C ILE A 173 8.39 -3.56 -7.53
N LYS A 174 7.54 -2.55 -7.76
CA LYS A 174 6.71 -2.47 -8.97
C LYS A 174 7.55 -2.23 -10.23
N LEU A 175 8.54 -1.34 -10.16
CA LEU A 175 9.47 -1.08 -11.27
C LEU A 175 10.24 -2.35 -11.66
N GLN A 176 10.80 -3.05 -10.66
CA GLN A 176 11.54 -4.31 -10.88
C GLN A 176 10.64 -5.41 -11.45
N LYS A 177 9.43 -5.59 -10.93
CA LYS A 177 8.45 -6.54 -11.48
C LYS A 177 8.08 -6.22 -12.94
N ARG A 178 8.03 -4.95 -13.33
CA ARG A 178 7.78 -4.55 -14.72
C ARG A 178 8.97 -4.88 -15.63
N ALA A 179 10.18 -4.56 -15.20
CA ALA A 179 11.40 -4.87 -15.94
C ALA A 179 11.57 -6.38 -16.13
N ALA A 180 11.31 -7.16 -15.10
CA ALA A 180 11.37 -8.63 -15.15
C ALA A 180 10.47 -9.24 -16.23
N ARG A 181 9.26 -8.68 -16.47
CA ARG A 181 8.33 -9.18 -17.51
C ARG A 181 8.85 -9.13 -18.94
N VAL A 182 9.80 -8.26 -19.21
CA VAL A 182 10.42 -8.12 -20.53
C VAL A 182 11.80 -8.78 -20.59
N GLY A 183 12.12 -9.63 -19.60
CA GLY A 183 13.38 -10.38 -19.56
C GLY A 183 14.54 -9.62 -18.92
N PHE A 184 14.30 -8.44 -18.32
CA PHE A 184 15.33 -7.73 -17.56
C PHE A 184 15.30 -8.18 -16.10
N ASP A 185 15.80 -9.39 -15.87
CA ASP A 185 15.86 -10.05 -14.54
C ASP A 185 17.00 -11.07 -14.45
N TRP A 186 17.36 -11.43 -13.22
CA TRP A 186 18.28 -12.55 -12.96
C TRP A 186 17.51 -13.85 -12.76
N ASP A 187 18.05 -14.95 -13.28
CA ASP A 187 17.42 -16.27 -13.17
C ASP A 187 17.50 -16.89 -11.78
N ALA A 188 18.34 -16.35 -10.88
CA ALA A 188 18.57 -16.90 -9.56
C ALA A 188 18.91 -15.83 -8.52
N ILE A 189 18.70 -16.16 -7.24
CA ILE A 189 18.98 -15.27 -6.10
C ILE A 189 20.49 -14.95 -5.94
N GLY A 190 21.39 -15.82 -6.36
CA GLY A 190 22.83 -15.63 -6.21
C GLY A 190 23.35 -14.32 -6.80
N PRO A 191 23.13 -14.04 -8.10
CA PRO A 191 23.48 -12.77 -8.71
C PRO A 191 22.85 -11.55 -8.05
N VAL A 192 21.59 -11.66 -7.56
CA VAL A 192 20.89 -10.56 -6.86
C VAL A 192 21.60 -10.20 -5.57
N LEU A 193 22.01 -11.22 -4.79
CA LEU A 193 22.80 -11.01 -3.57
C LEU A 193 24.19 -10.48 -3.86
N ALA A 194 24.81 -10.90 -4.99
CA ALA A 194 26.09 -10.36 -5.41
C ALA A 194 25.99 -8.87 -5.73
N LYS A 195 24.91 -8.45 -6.43
CA LYS A 195 24.68 -7.02 -6.73
C LYS A 195 24.46 -6.19 -5.46
N LEU A 196 23.69 -6.69 -4.49
CA LEU A 196 23.54 -5.99 -3.21
C LEU A 196 24.89 -5.77 -2.50
N LYS A 197 25.79 -6.76 -2.55
CA LYS A 197 27.13 -6.64 -1.97
C LYS A 197 28.00 -5.63 -2.72
N GLU A 198 27.87 -5.57 -4.04
CA GLU A 198 28.55 -4.59 -4.88
C GLU A 198 28.11 -3.17 -4.48
N GLU A 199 26.82 -2.87 -4.39
CA GLU A 199 26.30 -1.56 -3.97
C GLU A 199 26.77 -1.16 -2.55
N VAL A 200 26.89 -2.11 -1.64
CA VAL A 200 27.46 -1.84 -0.30
C VAL A 200 28.93 -1.43 -0.40
N ILE A 201 29.73 -2.05 -1.26
CA ILE A 201 31.14 -1.69 -1.47
C ILE A 201 31.26 -0.31 -2.10
N GLU A 202 30.44 0.01 -3.10
CA GLU A 202 30.40 1.35 -3.74
C GLU A 202 30.04 2.45 -2.73
N LEU A 203 29.06 2.17 -1.85
CA LEU A 203 28.74 3.07 -0.73
C LEU A 203 29.91 3.25 0.23
N GLU A 204 30.64 2.17 0.59
CA GLU A 204 31.85 2.26 1.44
C GLU A 204 32.94 3.14 0.80
N GLU A 205 33.13 3.02 -0.51
CA GLU A 205 34.06 3.85 -1.26
C GLU A 205 33.64 5.33 -1.28
N ALA A 206 32.36 5.62 -1.53
CA ALA A 206 31.81 6.96 -1.48
C ALA A 206 31.97 7.61 -0.08
N ILE A 207 31.73 6.86 0.99
CA ILE A 207 31.95 7.29 2.38
C ILE A 207 33.43 7.61 2.63
N SER A 208 34.34 6.73 2.16
CA SER A 208 35.79 6.90 2.33
C SER A 208 36.29 8.17 1.62
N ASN A 209 35.72 8.47 0.45
CA ASN A 209 36.03 9.64 -0.35
C ASN A 209 35.35 10.92 0.16
N LYS A 210 34.41 10.81 1.12
CA LYS A 210 33.57 11.91 1.65
C LYS A 210 32.78 12.63 0.54
N ASP A 211 32.38 11.92 -0.49
CA ASP A 211 31.57 12.42 -1.59
C ASP A 211 30.09 12.31 -1.23
N SER A 212 29.48 13.42 -0.82
CA SER A 212 28.09 13.44 -0.36
C SER A 212 27.09 13.03 -1.43
N ASP A 213 27.34 13.41 -2.68
CA ASP A 213 26.41 13.11 -3.79
C ASP A 213 26.51 11.63 -4.17
N ALA A 214 27.73 11.08 -4.22
CA ALA A 214 27.95 9.66 -4.41
C ALA A 214 27.34 8.84 -3.24
N MET A 215 27.57 9.24 -1.98
CA MET A 215 26.95 8.58 -0.82
C MET A 215 25.41 8.50 -0.92
N GLN A 216 24.78 9.60 -1.36
CA GLN A 216 23.30 9.62 -1.52
C GLN A 216 22.85 8.69 -2.65
N SER A 217 23.60 8.63 -3.76
CA SER A 217 23.31 7.73 -4.89
C SER A 217 23.43 6.29 -4.48
N GLU A 218 24.61 5.90 -3.96
CA GLU A 218 24.90 4.51 -3.61
C GLU A 218 24.00 3.98 -2.47
N LEU A 219 23.63 4.84 -1.51
CA LEU A 219 22.62 4.44 -0.53
C LEU A 219 21.27 4.12 -1.18
N GLY A 220 20.89 4.89 -2.20
CA GLY A 220 19.68 4.60 -2.99
C GLY A 220 19.77 3.25 -3.71
N ASP A 221 20.93 2.93 -4.29
CA ASP A 221 21.17 1.69 -5.02
C ASP A 221 21.22 0.47 -4.07
N VAL A 222 21.82 0.60 -2.89
CA VAL A 222 21.73 -0.41 -1.81
C VAL A 222 20.28 -0.71 -1.45
N LEU A 223 19.44 0.31 -1.22
CA LEU A 223 18.03 0.12 -0.90
C LEU A 223 17.27 -0.54 -2.05
N PHE A 224 17.54 -0.13 -3.30
CA PHE A 224 16.91 -0.69 -4.49
C PHE A 224 17.32 -2.16 -4.70
N ALA A 225 18.58 -2.51 -4.49
CA ALA A 225 19.09 -3.88 -4.54
C ALA A 225 18.50 -4.76 -3.41
N ALA A 226 18.32 -4.20 -2.19
CA ALA A 226 17.64 -4.90 -1.09
C ALA A 226 16.18 -5.21 -1.42
N VAL A 227 15.45 -4.29 -2.08
CA VAL A 227 14.10 -4.55 -2.58
C VAL A 227 14.09 -5.68 -3.62
N ASN A 228 15.13 -5.77 -4.46
CA ASN A 228 15.24 -6.86 -5.43
C ASN A 228 15.46 -8.23 -4.77
N VAL A 229 16.23 -8.28 -3.68
CA VAL A 229 16.35 -9.51 -2.86
C VAL A 229 14.98 -9.90 -2.30
N ALA A 230 14.21 -8.96 -1.75
CA ALA A 230 12.87 -9.23 -1.24
C ALA A 230 11.95 -9.78 -2.35
N ARG A 231 12.00 -9.22 -3.55
CA ARG A 231 11.22 -9.68 -4.70
C ARG A 231 11.58 -11.13 -5.12
N HIS A 232 12.86 -11.47 -5.16
CA HIS A 232 13.33 -12.82 -5.51
C HIS A 232 13.06 -13.87 -4.43
N THR A 233 12.75 -13.45 -3.22
CA THR A 233 12.38 -14.34 -2.11
C THR A 233 10.89 -14.33 -1.80
N ASP A 234 10.07 -13.74 -2.69
CA ASP A 234 8.62 -13.57 -2.51
C ASP A 234 8.23 -12.86 -1.21
N MET A 235 9.11 -12.00 -0.70
CA MET A 235 8.86 -11.19 0.48
C MET A 235 8.45 -9.77 0.09
N HIS A 236 7.65 -9.14 0.94
CA HIS A 236 7.24 -7.75 0.74
C HIS A 236 8.18 -6.82 1.51
N PRO A 237 8.95 -5.93 0.85
CA PRO A 237 10.00 -5.15 1.51
C PRO A 237 9.45 -4.18 2.56
N GLU A 238 8.30 -3.53 2.30
CA GLU A 238 7.64 -2.64 3.26
C GLU A 238 7.22 -3.40 4.53
N VAL A 239 6.56 -4.55 4.37
CA VAL A 239 6.15 -5.40 5.49
C VAL A 239 7.36 -5.89 6.30
N ALA A 240 8.42 -6.32 5.62
CA ALA A 240 9.65 -6.78 6.27
C ALA A 240 10.31 -5.67 7.12
N LEU A 241 10.34 -4.42 6.59
CA LEU A 241 10.90 -3.28 7.31
C LEU A 241 10.01 -2.86 8.48
N ARG A 242 8.69 -2.81 8.31
CA ARG A 242 7.73 -2.53 9.39
C ARG A 242 7.88 -3.52 10.54
N GLN A 243 7.95 -4.83 10.25
CA GLN A 243 8.19 -5.85 11.26
C GLN A 243 9.54 -5.65 11.99
N SER A 244 10.57 -5.17 11.29
CA SER A 244 11.83 -4.84 11.91
C SER A 244 11.73 -3.64 12.85
N ASN A 245 10.97 -2.60 12.44
CA ASN A 245 10.68 -1.44 13.28
C ASN A 245 9.94 -1.86 14.56
N SER A 246 8.88 -2.65 14.44
CA SER A 246 8.11 -3.15 15.61
C SER A 246 8.98 -3.97 16.56
N ARG A 247 9.86 -4.85 16.04
CA ARG A 247 10.83 -5.57 16.89
C ARG A 247 11.80 -4.62 17.59
N PHE A 248 12.28 -3.59 16.90
CA PHE A 248 13.15 -2.57 17.51
C PHE A 248 12.44 -1.85 18.65
N GLU A 249 11.21 -1.38 18.40
CA GLU A 249 10.41 -0.68 19.42
C GLU A 249 10.12 -1.55 20.64
N ASN A 250 9.70 -2.80 20.44
CA ASN A 250 9.41 -3.72 21.53
C ASN A 250 10.63 -3.99 22.40
N ARG A 251 11.80 -4.20 21.78
CA ARG A 251 13.06 -4.38 22.50
C ARG A 251 13.47 -3.14 23.26
N PHE A 252 13.31 -1.98 22.64
CA PHE A 252 13.67 -0.71 23.27
C PHE A 252 12.76 -0.38 24.45
N LYS A 253 11.43 -0.56 24.32
CA LYS A 253 10.46 -0.43 25.41
C LYS A 253 10.78 -1.39 26.57
N TRP A 254 11.22 -2.61 26.26
CA TRP A 254 11.65 -3.55 27.29
C TRP A 254 12.92 -3.07 28.00
N ILE A 255 13.89 -2.49 27.30
CA ILE A 255 15.08 -1.88 27.90
C ILE A 255 14.70 -0.74 28.85
N GLU A 256 13.82 0.16 28.40
CA GLU A 256 13.31 1.26 29.24
C GLU A 256 12.67 0.73 30.52
N SER A 257 11.78 -0.26 30.41
CA SER A 257 11.15 -0.90 31.55
C SER A 257 12.14 -1.55 32.51
N SER A 258 13.13 -2.27 31.96
CA SER A 258 14.17 -2.96 32.75
C SER A 258 15.08 -1.98 33.48
N LEU A 259 15.35 -0.81 32.91
CA LEU A 259 16.11 0.26 33.58
C LEU A 259 15.27 0.98 34.63
N ALA A 260 14.00 1.22 34.34
CA ALA A 260 13.07 1.85 35.29
C ALA A 260 12.92 1.00 36.57
N GLU A 261 12.89 -0.34 36.47
CA GLU A 261 12.90 -1.24 37.61
C GLU A 261 14.17 -1.10 38.47
N GLN A 262 15.27 -0.65 37.87
CA GLN A 262 16.54 -0.37 38.56
C GLN A 262 16.64 1.10 39.05
N GLY A 263 15.59 1.90 38.86
CA GLY A 263 15.58 3.33 39.18
C GLY A 263 16.48 4.17 38.29
N LYS A 264 16.75 3.72 37.05
CA LYS A 264 17.59 4.38 36.07
C LYS A 264 16.81 4.80 34.83
N MET A 265 17.28 5.83 34.15
CA MET A 265 16.81 6.23 32.82
C MET A 265 17.80 5.80 31.73
N VAL A 266 17.35 5.67 30.51
CA VAL A 266 18.15 5.22 29.34
C VAL A 266 19.39 6.11 29.14
N ASN A 267 19.25 7.42 29.35
CA ASN A 267 20.32 8.40 29.22
C ASN A 267 21.34 8.41 30.35
N GLU A 268 21.12 7.61 31.41
CA GLU A 268 22.02 7.49 32.55
C GLU A 268 22.95 6.27 32.47
N VAL A 269 22.84 5.49 31.39
CA VAL A 269 23.62 4.28 31.20
C VAL A 269 24.44 4.34 29.92
N ASP A 270 25.58 3.63 29.92
CA ASP A 270 26.45 3.57 28.75
C ASP A 270 25.92 2.62 27.65
N LEU A 271 26.45 2.78 26.44
CA LEU A 271 26.10 1.94 25.29
C LEU A 271 26.37 0.46 25.55
N GLY A 272 27.41 0.12 26.33
CA GLY A 272 27.73 -1.27 26.67
C GLY A 272 26.62 -1.92 27.51
N GLN A 273 26.03 -1.18 28.45
CA GLN A 273 24.89 -1.66 29.23
C GLN A 273 23.63 -1.76 28.37
N LEU A 274 23.36 -0.79 27.48
CA LEU A 274 22.23 -0.87 26.54
C LEU A 274 22.35 -2.07 25.60
N ASN A 275 23.55 -2.35 25.07
CA ASN A 275 23.77 -3.51 24.19
C ASN A 275 23.54 -4.83 24.94
N ARG A 276 23.95 -4.93 26.21
CA ARG A 276 23.65 -6.15 27.01
C ARG A 276 22.16 -6.36 27.20
N LEU A 277 21.43 -5.30 27.50
CA LEU A 277 19.97 -5.36 27.63
C LEU A 277 19.30 -5.68 26.29
N TRP A 278 19.81 -5.15 25.19
CA TRP A 278 19.35 -5.49 23.84
C TRP A 278 19.47 -6.98 23.53
N GLU A 279 20.61 -7.58 23.82
CA GLU A 279 20.80 -9.03 23.62
C GLU A 279 19.85 -9.85 24.53
N GLN A 280 19.63 -9.41 25.78
CA GLN A 280 18.66 -10.06 26.66
C GLN A 280 17.22 -9.97 26.12
N ALA A 281 16.84 -8.82 25.52
CA ALA A 281 15.54 -8.68 24.88
C ALA A 281 15.38 -9.65 23.71
N LYS A 282 16.43 -9.85 22.89
CA LYS A 282 16.45 -10.85 21.81
C LYS A 282 16.29 -12.28 22.33
N GLU A 283 16.99 -12.64 23.41
CA GLU A 283 16.89 -13.97 24.05
C GLU A 283 15.48 -14.24 24.59
N LYS A 284 14.72 -13.20 24.95
CA LYS A 284 13.31 -13.31 25.37
C LYS A 284 12.32 -13.43 24.19
N GLY A 285 12.81 -13.35 22.96
CA GLY A 285 11.99 -13.48 21.75
C GLY A 285 11.27 -12.20 21.33
N LEU A 286 11.69 -11.05 21.87
CA LEU A 286 11.16 -9.74 21.50
C LEU A 286 11.73 -9.28 20.16
#